data_d958e78b76869fffdec790aa4edb003d
#
_entry.id   d958e78b76869fffdec790aa4edb003d
#
_cell.length_a   1.000
_cell.length_b   1.000
_cell.length_c   1.000
_cell.angle_alpha   90.00
_cell.angle_beta   90.00
_cell.angle_gamma   90.00
#
_symmetry.space_group_name_H-M   'P 1'
#
loop_
_entity.id
_entity.type
_entity.pdbx_description
1 polymer ?
#
loop_
_entity_poly.entity_id
_entity_poly.type
_entity_poly.pdbx_seq_one_letter_code
_entity_poly.pdbx_strand_id
1 'polypeptide(L)'
;AAGLEYALRQARTLNSRRTQVLIFDLGGGTFDASLVDMAGTHGRVIDSVGSNDLGGDDFDHVLVDLVRPLLHHPAPPEPVLVEACRLAKEAIRPQSRNVMVDLPDEAVRIPVRDFESSCRGLIDKTLDVMEPLTHELTEDQSHSELAGIHLVGGGSCLPFVARRVREDFGRRVHRSAQPTAATAVGLAMAADPSSPYSIRDRLSRGFGVFRESQDGAKVSFDVLLDQSTPIHHPVVIRRHYQARHNLGVYHFVECQQTHGGAPVGDMTPFATIIVPLEAQMQSGKRPLDPTDVHIVGDGHWVEEEYTVAPTGIVQVTITDLDTRWSVTTFMGADRPNVSSL
;
A
#
# COMPACT_ATOMS: atom_id res chain seq x y z
N ALA A 1 0.02 1.61 12.26
CA ALA A 1 1.10 2.15 13.11
C ALA A 1 0.84 3.60 13.50
N ALA A 2 0.51 4.51 12.58
CA ALA A 2 0.25 5.93 12.88
C ALA A 2 -0.88 6.15 13.91
N GLY A 3 -1.81 5.20 14.07
CA GLY A 3 -2.81 5.23 15.14
C GLY A 3 -2.21 5.19 16.55
N LEU A 4 -1.07 4.53 16.73
CA LEU A 4 -0.37 4.52 18.03
C LEU A 4 0.24 5.89 18.35
N GLU A 5 0.80 6.56 17.34
CA GLU A 5 1.30 7.93 17.50
C GLU A 5 0.15 8.89 17.85
N TYR A 6 -1.02 8.73 17.22
CA TYR A 6 -2.22 9.47 17.59
C TYR A 6 -2.62 9.21 19.05
N ALA A 7 -2.68 7.96 19.47
CA ALA A 7 -3.05 7.60 20.84
C ALA A 7 -2.08 8.19 21.87
N LEU A 8 -0.79 8.21 21.58
CA LEU A 8 0.22 8.83 22.43
C LEU A 8 0.01 10.35 22.57
N ARG A 9 -0.28 11.02 21.45
CA ARG A 9 -0.34 12.49 21.41
C ARG A 9 -1.71 13.07 21.74
N GLN A 10 -2.77 12.33 21.40
CA GLN A 10 -4.16 12.77 21.49
C GLN A 10 -4.99 11.91 22.46
N ALA A 11 -4.35 11.33 23.48
CA ALA A 11 -4.98 10.44 24.45
C ALA A 11 -6.29 11.00 25.06
N ARG A 12 -6.41 12.33 25.17
CA ARG A 12 -7.60 13.00 25.73
C ARG A 12 -8.83 12.94 24.81
N THR A 13 -8.65 12.66 23.53
CA THR A 13 -9.76 12.52 22.57
C THR A 13 -10.35 11.13 22.59
N LEU A 14 -9.56 10.14 23.04
CA LEU A 14 -9.96 8.73 23.19
C LEU A 14 -10.69 8.53 24.52
N ASN A 15 -11.80 7.84 24.48
CA ASN A 15 -12.57 7.44 25.67
C ASN A 15 -13.44 6.23 25.32
N SER A 16 -14.20 5.70 26.30
CA SER A 16 -15.01 4.49 26.13
C SER A 16 -16.11 4.56 25.05
N ARG A 17 -16.44 5.75 24.56
CA ARG A 17 -17.42 5.95 23.48
C ARG A 17 -16.75 6.36 22.15
N ARG A 18 -15.50 6.78 22.20
CA ARG A 18 -14.75 7.30 21.05
C ARG A 18 -13.41 6.58 21.00
N THR A 19 -13.41 5.44 20.39
CA THR A 19 -12.23 4.58 20.26
C THR A 19 -11.66 4.59 18.85
N GLN A 20 -12.45 4.97 17.86
CA GLN A 20 -12.04 4.90 16.46
C GLN A 20 -11.23 6.13 16.03
N VAL A 21 -10.16 5.88 15.31
CA VAL A 21 -9.30 6.92 14.71
C VAL A 21 -9.17 6.60 13.22
N LEU A 22 -9.49 7.57 12.39
CA LEU A 22 -9.25 7.47 10.96
C LEU A 22 -7.88 8.05 10.65
N ILE A 23 -6.99 7.24 10.13
CA ILE A 23 -5.66 7.65 9.65
C ILE A 23 -5.80 8.06 8.20
N PHE A 24 -5.29 9.25 7.86
CA PHE A 24 -5.21 9.79 6.51
C PHE A 24 -3.73 9.99 6.20
N ASP A 25 -3.16 9.08 5.42
CA ASP A 25 -1.74 9.09 5.05
C ASP A 25 -1.58 9.51 3.58
N LEU A 26 -1.26 10.79 3.34
CA LEU A 26 -0.95 11.30 2.02
C LEU A 26 0.57 11.37 1.87
N GLY A 27 1.13 10.35 1.26
CA GLY A 27 2.55 10.18 1.00
C GLY A 27 3.08 10.99 -0.18
N GLY A 28 4.25 10.59 -0.71
CA GLY A 28 4.83 11.15 -1.94
C GLY A 28 4.08 10.70 -3.18
N GLY A 29 3.92 9.40 -3.38
CA GLY A 29 3.26 8.81 -4.56
C GLY A 29 2.00 8.03 -4.25
N THR A 30 1.64 7.82 -2.97
CA THR A 30 0.48 7.03 -2.55
C THR A 30 -0.37 7.74 -1.54
N PHE A 31 -1.64 7.36 -1.51
CA PHE A 31 -2.59 7.73 -0.48
C PHE A 31 -3.14 6.47 0.19
N ASP A 32 -3.09 6.42 1.51
CA ASP A 32 -3.64 5.34 2.32
C ASP A 32 -4.54 5.90 3.42
N ALA A 33 -5.68 5.26 3.64
CA ALA A 33 -6.54 5.54 4.78
C ALA A 33 -6.85 4.26 5.54
N SER A 34 -6.84 4.35 6.87
CA SER A 34 -7.12 3.21 7.75
C SER A 34 -8.01 3.62 8.91
N LEU A 35 -9.05 2.85 9.16
CA LEU A 35 -9.87 2.99 10.35
C LEU A 35 -9.32 2.07 11.45
N VAL A 36 -8.93 2.65 12.57
CA VAL A 36 -8.28 1.94 13.69
C VAL A 36 -9.12 2.10 14.95
N ASP A 37 -9.48 0.99 15.57
CA ASP A 37 -10.10 0.97 16.90
C ASP A 37 -9.01 0.95 17.98
N MET A 38 -9.01 1.95 18.84
CA MET A 38 -8.03 2.14 19.91
C MET A 38 -8.66 1.84 21.28
N ALA A 39 -8.52 0.61 21.75
CA ALA A 39 -8.91 0.22 23.10
C ALA A 39 -7.79 0.55 24.11
N GLY A 40 -7.76 1.78 24.58
CA GLY A 40 -6.67 2.26 25.44
C GLY A 40 -5.35 2.37 24.67
N THR A 41 -4.38 1.51 25.01
CA THR A 41 -3.07 1.43 24.35
C THR A 41 -2.99 0.36 23.25
N HIS A 42 -4.10 -0.37 23.02
CA HIS A 42 -4.14 -1.44 22.03
C HIS A 42 -4.95 -1.01 20.81
N GLY A 43 -4.29 -0.95 19.67
CA GLY A 43 -4.90 -0.63 18.39
C GLY A 43 -5.25 -1.90 17.61
N ARG A 44 -6.40 -1.88 16.95
CA ARG A 44 -6.82 -2.90 15.98
C ARG A 44 -7.23 -2.20 14.70
N VAL A 45 -6.61 -2.52 13.58
CA VAL A 45 -7.07 -2.05 12.27
C VAL A 45 -8.41 -2.71 11.96
N ILE A 46 -9.43 -1.89 11.73
CA ILE A 46 -10.78 -2.34 11.36
C ILE A 46 -10.80 -2.59 9.86
N ASP A 47 -10.40 -1.58 9.08
CA ASP A 47 -10.35 -1.64 7.64
C ASP A 47 -9.36 -0.62 7.08
N SER A 48 -8.94 -0.80 5.82
CA SER A 48 -8.00 0.08 5.13
C SER A 48 -8.32 0.15 3.65
N VAL A 49 -8.15 1.33 3.08
CA VAL A 49 -8.27 1.59 1.64
C VAL A 49 -7.08 2.44 1.19
N GLY A 50 -6.77 2.43 -0.10
CA GLY A 50 -5.66 3.23 -0.61
C GLY A 50 -5.66 3.36 -2.13
N SER A 51 -4.79 4.25 -2.62
CA SER A 51 -4.49 4.43 -4.04
C SER A 51 -2.98 4.53 -4.23
N ASN A 52 -2.48 3.78 -5.21
CA ASN A 52 -1.06 3.79 -5.57
C ASN A 52 -0.70 4.92 -6.56
N ASP A 53 -1.71 5.61 -7.08
CA ASP A 53 -1.58 6.63 -8.13
C ASP A 53 -2.09 8.00 -7.64
N LEU A 54 -1.97 8.26 -6.33
CA LEU A 54 -2.43 9.52 -5.73
C LEU A 54 -1.49 9.90 -4.58
N GLY A 55 -0.69 10.95 -4.77
CA GLY A 55 0.29 11.37 -3.78
C GLY A 55 0.81 12.78 -4.00
N GLY A 56 1.83 13.15 -3.24
CA GLY A 56 2.47 14.44 -3.29
C GLY A 56 3.04 14.80 -4.66
N ASP A 57 3.45 13.81 -5.45
CA ASP A 57 4.03 13.99 -6.78
C ASP A 57 2.98 14.51 -7.78
N ASP A 58 1.69 14.15 -7.61
CA ASP A 58 0.62 14.71 -8.45
C ASP A 58 0.46 16.21 -8.21
N PHE A 59 0.65 16.66 -6.96
CA PHE A 59 0.62 18.09 -6.64
C PHE A 59 1.83 18.82 -7.25
N ASP A 60 2.98 18.16 -7.40
CA ASP A 60 4.14 18.73 -8.10
C ASP A 60 3.80 18.97 -9.57
N HIS A 61 3.16 18.01 -10.23
CA HIS A 61 2.74 18.14 -11.61
C HIS A 61 1.69 19.24 -11.81
N VAL A 62 0.75 19.41 -10.89
CA VAL A 62 -0.19 20.55 -10.92
C VAL A 62 0.57 21.88 -10.85
N LEU A 63 1.62 21.97 -10.02
CA LEU A 63 2.43 23.17 -9.92
C LEU A 63 3.26 23.39 -11.19
N VAL A 64 3.81 22.34 -11.81
CA VAL A 64 4.48 22.40 -13.11
C VAL A 64 3.55 22.96 -14.18
N ASP A 65 2.31 22.50 -14.25
CA ASP A 65 1.32 22.98 -15.23
C ASP A 65 0.98 24.46 -15.04
N LEU A 66 0.99 24.94 -13.81
CA LEU A 66 0.78 26.37 -13.50
C LEU A 66 2.01 27.24 -13.82
N VAL A 67 3.21 26.69 -13.65
CA VAL A 67 4.48 27.40 -13.88
C VAL A 67 4.78 27.51 -15.37
N ARG A 68 4.60 26.42 -16.12
CA ARG A 68 5.01 26.31 -17.53
C ARG A 68 4.53 27.46 -18.44
N PRO A 69 3.26 27.88 -18.39
CA PRO A 69 2.77 29.01 -19.22
C PRO A 69 3.31 30.38 -18.80
N LEU A 70 3.96 30.49 -17.65
CA LEU A 70 4.48 31.74 -17.10
C LEU A 70 5.99 31.90 -17.31
N LEU A 71 6.65 30.92 -17.93
CA LEU A 71 8.07 31.00 -18.24
C LEU A 71 8.33 32.03 -19.29
N HIS A 72 9.37 32.87 -19.06
CA HIS A 72 9.87 33.85 -19.99
C HIS A 72 11.11 33.34 -20.75
N HIS A 73 11.79 32.33 -20.18
CA HIS A 73 12.93 31.63 -20.76
C HIS A 73 12.53 30.24 -21.22
N PRO A 74 13.31 29.57 -22.07
CA PRO A 74 13.08 28.18 -22.43
C PRO A 74 12.99 27.30 -21.18
N ALA A 75 11.97 26.43 -21.13
CA ALA A 75 11.77 25.56 -19.99
C ALA A 75 13.02 24.69 -19.73
N PRO A 76 13.46 24.56 -18.47
CA PRO A 76 14.53 23.65 -18.13
C PRO A 76 14.10 22.19 -18.39
N PRO A 77 15.05 21.22 -18.37
CA PRO A 77 14.70 19.80 -18.45
C PRO A 77 13.62 19.41 -17.42
N GLU A 78 12.71 18.56 -17.83
CA GLU A 78 11.54 18.18 -17.00
C GLU A 78 11.89 17.80 -15.55
N PRO A 79 12.91 16.96 -15.28
CA PRO A 79 13.27 16.62 -13.90
C PRO A 79 13.69 17.83 -13.06
N VAL A 80 14.31 18.85 -13.68
CA VAL A 80 14.72 20.07 -12.98
C VAL A 80 13.52 20.93 -12.65
N LEU A 81 12.55 21.04 -13.56
CA LEU A 81 11.32 21.79 -13.33
C LEU A 81 10.46 21.13 -12.23
N VAL A 82 10.28 19.82 -12.29
CA VAL A 82 9.53 19.05 -11.27
C VAL A 82 10.19 19.19 -9.90
N GLU A 83 11.51 19.06 -9.81
CA GLU A 83 12.24 19.20 -8.54
C GLU A 83 12.11 20.61 -7.96
N ALA A 84 12.21 21.66 -8.78
CA ALA A 84 12.00 23.04 -8.34
C ALA A 84 10.57 23.25 -7.83
N CYS A 85 9.57 22.69 -8.50
CA CYS A 85 8.16 22.72 -8.07
C CYS A 85 7.98 21.96 -6.76
N ARG A 86 8.58 20.77 -6.61
CA ARG A 86 8.53 19.98 -5.37
C ARG A 86 9.09 20.78 -4.19
N LEU A 87 10.26 21.37 -4.33
CA LEU A 87 10.89 22.18 -3.28
C LEU A 87 10.03 23.39 -2.91
N ALA A 88 9.47 24.08 -3.91
CA ALA A 88 8.60 25.22 -3.70
C ALA A 88 7.29 24.83 -2.98
N LYS A 89 6.68 23.68 -3.36
CA LYS A 89 5.51 23.10 -2.70
C LYS A 89 5.80 22.78 -1.22
N GLU A 90 6.90 22.12 -0.93
CA GLU A 90 7.29 21.74 0.43
C GLU A 90 7.62 22.96 1.33
N ALA A 91 7.97 24.09 0.72
CA ALA A 91 8.18 25.34 1.42
C ALA A 91 6.90 26.07 1.83
N ILE A 92 5.71 25.65 1.36
CA ILE A 92 4.43 26.31 1.69
C ILE A 92 4.13 26.17 3.18
N ARG A 93 3.78 27.31 3.80
CA ARG A 93 3.35 27.41 5.20
C ARG A 93 1.92 27.97 5.27
N PRO A 94 1.21 27.83 6.40
CA PRO A 94 -0.17 28.32 6.55
C PRO A 94 -0.36 29.81 6.21
N GLN A 95 0.68 30.63 6.39
CA GLN A 95 0.68 32.07 6.10
C GLN A 95 1.18 32.43 4.72
N SER A 96 1.66 31.45 3.92
CA SER A 96 2.18 31.71 2.58
C SER A 96 1.07 32.23 1.66
N ARG A 97 1.35 33.32 0.96
CA ARG A 97 0.43 33.93 -0.02
C ARG A 97 0.80 33.51 -1.45
N ASN A 98 2.09 33.24 -1.67
CA ASN A 98 2.64 32.84 -2.95
C ASN A 98 3.53 31.63 -2.78
N VAL A 99 3.60 30.81 -3.81
CA VAL A 99 4.60 29.78 -4.05
C VAL A 99 5.65 30.40 -4.96
N MET A 100 6.91 30.35 -4.55
CA MET A 100 8.03 30.82 -5.35
C MET A 100 8.77 29.61 -5.90
N VAL A 101 8.79 29.48 -7.21
CA VAL A 101 9.50 28.40 -7.90
C VAL A 101 10.77 29.00 -8.48
N ASP A 102 11.89 28.66 -7.88
CA ASP A 102 13.21 29.14 -8.29
C ASP A 102 13.77 28.20 -9.36
N LEU A 103 13.99 28.74 -10.56
CA LEU A 103 14.58 28.07 -11.71
C LEU A 103 15.95 28.66 -12.02
N PRO A 104 16.81 28.00 -12.80
CA PRO A 104 18.16 28.45 -13.06
C PRO A 104 18.24 29.89 -13.65
N ASP A 105 17.29 30.25 -14.51
CA ASP A 105 17.32 31.52 -15.24
C ASP A 105 16.25 32.52 -14.79
N GLU A 106 15.25 32.08 -14.02
CA GLU A 106 14.16 32.93 -13.55
C GLU A 106 13.46 32.35 -12.31
N ALA A 107 12.69 33.18 -11.60
CA ALA A 107 11.82 32.75 -10.53
C ALA A 107 10.35 33.02 -10.90
N VAL A 108 9.51 32.01 -10.77
CA VAL A 108 8.08 32.12 -11.08
C VAL A 108 7.28 32.19 -9.78
N ARG A 109 6.32 33.11 -9.73
CA ARG A 109 5.46 33.33 -8.58
C ARG A 109 4.03 32.88 -8.90
N ILE A 110 3.53 31.90 -8.12
CA ILE A 110 2.17 31.39 -8.20
C ILE A 110 1.42 31.79 -6.91
N PRO A 111 0.26 32.43 -6.97
CA PRO A 111 -0.58 32.62 -5.76
C PRO A 111 -0.99 31.27 -5.17
N VAL A 112 -0.86 31.11 -3.85
CA VAL A 112 -1.21 29.85 -3.16
C VAL A 112 -2.68 29.47 -3.42
N ARG A 113 -3.58 30.46 -3.51
CA ARG A 113 -5.01 30.22 -3.81
C ARG A 113 -5.24 29.55 -5.17
N ASP A 114 -4.43 29.92 -6.16
CA ASP A 114 -4.56 29.39 -7.52
C ASP A 114 -4.05 27.94 -7.55
N PHE A 115 -2.93 27.68 -6.89
CA PHE A 115 -2.42 26.32 -6.67
C PHE A 115 -3.41 25.46 -5.89
N GLU A 116 -3.93 25.93 -4.76
CA GLU A 116 -4.97 25.27 -3.97
C GLU A 116 -6.20 24.91 -4.82
N SER A 117 -6.70 25.89 -5.61
CA SER A 117 -7.85 25.67 -6.47
C SER A 117 -7.60 24.57 -7.51
N SER A 118 -6.40 24.55 -8.11
CA SER A 118 -6.01 23.53 -9.09
C SER A 118 -5.83 22.15 -8.46
N CYS A 119 -5.41 22.09 -7.18
CA CYS A 119 -5.23 20.83 -6.44
C CYS A 119 -6.54 20.28 -5.85
N ARG A 120 -7.65 21.01 -5.88
CA ARG A 120 -8.89 20.60 -5.21
C ARG A 120 -9.36 19.22 -5.65
N GLY A 121 -9.32 18.93 -6.95
CA GLY A 121 -9.71 17.61 -7.47
C GLY A 121 -8.86 16.46 -6.98
N LEU A 122 -7.57 16.67 -6.71
CA LEU A 122 -6.70 15.64 -6.12
C LEU A 122 -7.11 15.36 -4.67
N ILE A 123 -7.44 16.40 -3.90
CA ILE A 123 -7.86 16.22 -2.52
C ILE A 123 -9.24 15.56 -2.47
N ASP A 124 -10.16 15.95 -3.34
CA ASP A 124 -11.48 15.31 -3.43
C ASP A 124 -11.35 13.82 -3.76
N LYS A 125 -10.41 13.42 -4.64
CA LYS A 125 -10.10 12.01 -4.88
C LYS A 125 -9.65 11.26 -3.61
N THR A 126 -8.90 11.90 -2.69
CA THR A 126 -8.56 11.23 -1.42
C THR A 126 -9.79 10.96 -0.57
N LEU A 127 -10.78 11.87 -0.60
CA LEU A 127 -12.04 11.71 0.12
C LEU A 127 -12.90 10.60 -0.51
N ASP A 128 -12.93 10.52 -1.86
CA ASP A 128 -13.63 9.46 -2.59
C ASP A 128 -13.03 8.08 -2.26
N VAL A 129 -11.69 7.96 -2.23
CA VAL A 129 -11.00 6.72 -1.83
C VAL A 129 -11.34 6.33 -0.39
N MET A 130 -11.51 7.31 0.50
CA MET A 130 -11.86 7.11 1.91
C MET A 130 -13.34 6.77 2.14
N GLU A 131 -14.20 7.03 1.18
CA GLU A 131 -15.66 6.90 1.34
C GLU A 131 -16.09 5.56 1.97
N PRO A 132 -15.56 4.38 1.55
CA PRO A 132 -15.95 3.10 2.16
C PRO A 132 -15.71 3.02 3.67
N LEU A 133 -14.68 3.72 4.18
CA LEU A 133 -14.39 3.77 5.62
C LEU A 133 -15.26 4.78 6.36
N THR A 134 -15.86 5.73 5.66
CA THR A 134 -16.57 6.86 6.24
C THR A 134 -18.07 6.81 6.03
N HIS A 135 -18.55 5.97 5.11
CA HIS A 135 -19.97 5.84 4.78
C HIS A 135 -20.84 5.59 6.02
N GLU A 136 -20.52 4.59 6.81
CA GLU A 136 -21.21 4.29 8.07
C GLU A 136 -21.09 5.41 9.12
N LEU A 137 -19.99 6.19 9.05
CA LEU A 137 -19.74 7.31 9.96
C LEU A 137 -20.56 8.56 9.60
N THR A 138 -21.02 8.67 8.35
CA THR A 138 -21.78 9.81 7.83
C THR A 138 -23.29 9.58 7.84
N GLU A 139 -23.78 8.36 7.61
CA GLU A 139 -25.20 8.03 7.58
C GLU A 139 -25.87 8.11 8.95
N ASP A 140 -25.17 7.69 9.98
CA ASP A 140 -25.68 7.79 11.35
C ASP A 140 -25.10 9.05 12.01
N GLN A 141 -25.62 10.23 11.87
CA GLN A 141 -25.15 11.51 12.45
C GLN A 141 -24.42 11.45 13.81
N SER A 142 -24.23 10.24 14.32
CA SER A 142 -23.41 9.87 15.45
C SER A 142 -21.98 9.51 15.00
N HIS A 143 -21.17 10.44 14.57
CA HIS A 143 -19.71 10.28 14.64
C HIS A 143 -19.28 9.99 16.10
N SER A 144 -20.11 9.24 16.82
CA SER A 144 -20.00 9.05 18.27
C SER A 144 -18.77 8.24 18.63
N GLU A 145 -18.36 7.31 17.75
CA GLU A 145 -17.19 6.45 17.97
C GLU A 145 -15.91 7.02 17.41
N LEU A 146 -15.98 7.97 16.48
CA LEU A 146 -14.80 8.60 15.90
C LEU A 146 -14.18 9.62 16.88
N ALA A 147 -13.00 9.30 17.38
CA ALA A 147 -12.20 10.20 18.21
C ALA A 147 -11.57 11.33 17.37
N GLY A 148 -11.12 11.01 16.16
CA GLY A 148 -10.57 11.99 15.25
C GLY A 148 -10.01 11.41 13.95
N ILE A 149 -9.66 12.30 13.04
CA ILE A 149 -8.91 12.01 11.82
C ILE A 149 -7.48 12.49 12.04
N HIS A 150 -6.53 11.60 11.82
CA HIS A 150 -5.12 11.86 11.98
C HIS A 150 -4.42 11.97 10.64
N LEU A 151 -3.99 13.19 10.30
CA LEU A 151 -3.30 13.47 9.05
C LEU A 151 -1.81 13.18 9.20
N VAL A 152 -1.28 12.28 8.40
CA VAL A 152 0.12 11.89 8.31
C VAL A 152 0.57 11.89 6.84
N GLY A 153 1.85 11.64 6.61
CA GLY A 153 2.45 11.74 5.27
C GLY A 153 2.85 13.16 4.90
N GLY A 154 3.83 13.28 3.99
CA GLY A 154 4.39 14.58 3.57
C GLY A 154 3.38 15.47 2.85
N GLY A 155 2.52 14.89 2.00
CA GLY A 155 1.47 15.60 1.27
C GLY A 155 0.45 16.26 2.19
N SER A 156 0.17 15.66 3.36
CA SER A 156 -0.73 16.22 4.36
C SER A 156 -0.19 17.50 5.04
N CYS A 157 1.08 17.85 4.83
CA CYS A 157 1.67 19.09 5.31
C CYS A 157 1.13 20.33 4.60
N LEU A 158 0.56 20.17 3.39
CA LEU A 158 -0.07 21.26 2.66
C LEU A 158 -1.26 21.82 3.47
N PRO A 159 -1.28 23.13 3.76
CA PRO A 159 -2.29 23.72 4.66
C PRO A 159 -3.73 23.53 4.16
N PHE A 160 -3.92 23.53 2.86
CA PHE A 160 -5.24 23.40 2.24
C PHE A 160 -5.77 21.96 2.26
N VAL A 161 -4.92 20.92 2.35
CA VAL A 161 -5.35 19.53 2.57
C VAL A 161 -6.10 19.44 3.90
N ALA A 162 -5.46 19.86 5.00
CA ALA A 162 -6.10 19.82 6.31
C ALA A 162 -7.39 20.67 6.37
N ARG A 163 -7.46 21.77 5.62
CA ARG A 163 -8.65 22.62 5.52
C ARG A 163 -9.78 21.89 4.82
N ARG A 164 -9.51 21.30 3.66
CA ARG A 164 -10.50 20.56 2.88
C ARG A 164 -11.08 19.37 3.65
N VAL A 165 -10.23 18.59 4.32
CA VAL A 165 -10.69 17.47 5.17
C VAL A 165 -11.56 17.98 6.32
N ARG A 166 -11.27 19.17 6.90
CA ARG A 166 -12.11 19.77 7.94
C ARG A 166 -13.46 20.26 7.45
N GLU A 167 -13.60 20.62 6.16
CA GLU A 167 -14.90 21.00 5.58
C GLU A 167 -15.89 19.84 5.70
N ASP A 168 -15.46 18.57 5.49
CA ASP A 168 -16.34 17.41 5.55
C ASP A 168 -16.48 16.85 7.00
N PHE A 169 -15.38 16.77 7.75
CA PHE A 169 -15.34 16.07 9.04
C PHE A 169 -15.27 17.00 10.28
N GLY A 170 -15.24 18.29 10.07
CA GLY A 170 -15.29 19.26 11.15
C GLY A 170 -14.00 19.37 11.96
N ARG A 171 -14.14 19.69 13.28
CA ARG A 171 -12.99 20.05 14.13
C ARG A 171 -12.14 18.89 14.62
N ARG A 172 -12.49 17.65 14.33
CA ARG A 172 -11.77 16.46 14.79
C ARG A 172 -10.59 16.06 13.90
N VAL A 173 -10.14 16.95 13.04
CA VAL A 173 -9.01 16.71 12.13
C VAL A 173 -7.73 17.24 12.80
N HIS A 174 -6.83 16.33 13.09
CA HIS A 174 -5.54 16.57 13.75
C HIS A 174 -4.41 16.20 12.78
N ARG A 175 -3.45 17.10 12.63
CA ARG A 175 -2.21 16.78 11.91
C ARG A 175 -1.16 16.31 12.91
N SER A 176 -0.43 15.24 12.57
CA SER A 176 0.72 14.82 13.36
C SER A 176 1.72 15.97 13.55
N ALA A 177 2.42 15.97 14.65
CA ALA A 177 3.53 16.90 14.87
C ALA A 177 4.72 16.59 13.96
N GLN A 178 4.83 15.33 13.51
CA GLN A 178 5.86 14.82 12.61
C GLN A 178 5.21 13.98 11.50
N PRO A 179 4.48 14.60 10.56
CA PRO A 179 3.65 13.87 9.61
C PRO A 179 4.43 12.85 8.77
N THR A 180 5.65 13.17 8.38
CA THR A 180 6.53 12.29 7.59
C THR A 180 7.14 11.14 8.40
N ALA A 181 7.09 11.19 9.72
CA ALA A 181 7.66 10.19 10.62
C ALA A 181 6.61 9.48 11.48
N ALA A 182 5.34 9.88 11.43
CA ALA A 182 4.29 9.37 12.30
C ALA A 182 4.16 7.84 12.26
N THR A 183 4.20 7.26 11.07
CA THR A 183 4.14 5.80 10.85
C THR A 183 5.38 5.12 11.47
N ALA A 184 6.58 5.66 11.25
CA ALA A 184 7.82 5.12 11.83
C ALA A 184 7.83 5.21 13.36
N VAL A 185 7.31 6.30 13.93
CA VAL A 185 7.14 6.45 15.39
C VAL A 185 6.20 5.38 15.93
N GLY A 186 5.04 5.18 15.29
CA GLY A 186 4.09 4.14 15.67
C GLY A 186 4.67 2.72 15.55
N LEU A 187 5.48 2.44 14.53
CA LEU A 187 6.19 1.17 14.38
C LEU A 187 7.23 0.97 15.50
N ALA A 188 8.01 2.00 15.83
CA ALA A 188 8.96 1.94 16.93
C ALA A 188 8.26 1.66 18.26
N MET A 189 7.10 2.29 18.51
CA MET A 189 6.28 2.01 19.70
C MET A 189 5.79 0.57 19.75
N ALA A 190 5.38 0.00 18.61
CA ALA A 190 4.90 -1.38 18.53
C ALA A 190 6.03 -2.40 18.67
N ALA A 191 7.24 -2.05 18.22
CA ALA A 191 8.41 -2.92 18.27
C ALA A 191 9.13 -2.93 19.63
N ASP A 192 8.89 -1.93 20.48
CA ASP A 192 9.50 -1.85 21.80
C ASP A 192 8.78 -2.81 22.79
N PRO A 193 9.45 -3.88 23.28
CA PRO A 193 8.85 -4.83 24.23
C PRO A 193 8.42 -4.19 25.56
N SER A 194 8.99 -3.03 25.92
CA SER A 194 8.64 -2.29 27.13
C SER A 194 7.47 -1.33 26.93
N SER A 195 7.06 -1.09 25.69
CA SER A 195 5.96 -0.22 25.34
C SER A 195 4.62 -0.80 25.79
N PRO A 196 3.73 -0.02 26.43
CA PRO A 196 2.36 -0.45 26.68
C PRO A 196 1.51 -0.47 25.40
N TYR A 197 2.01 0.12 24.31
CA TYR A 197 1.27 0.23 23.05
C TYR A 197 1.48 -0.99 22.17
N SER A 198 0.40 -1.49 21.60
CA SER A 198 0.44 -2.57 20.62
C SER A 198 -0.58 -2.33 19.51
N ILE A 199 -0.30 -2.87 18.33
CA ILE A 199 -1.24 -2.86 17.22
C ILE A 199 -1.47 -4.28 16.73
N ARG A 200 -2.73 -4.61 16.47
CA ARG A 200 -3.12 -5.82 15.75
C ARG A 200 -3.50 -5.39 14.35
N ASP A 201 -2.67 -5.80 13.42
CA ASP A 201 -2.88 -5.48 12.01
C ASP A 201 -3.70 -6.57 11.31
N ARG A 202 -4.28 -6.21 10.17
CA ARG A 202 -4.85 -7.11 9.18
C ARG A 202 -4.04 -6.92 7.90
N LEU A 203 -4.12 -7.90 7.02
CA LEU A 203 -3.60 -7.71 5.68
C LEU A 203 -4.41 -6.60 5.00
N SER A 204 -3.72 -5.57 4.54
CA SER A 204 -4.34 -4.45 3.82
C SER A 204 -4.76 -4.85 2.41
N ARG A 205 -4.18 -5.92 1.87
CA ARG A 205 -4.42 -6.43 0.51
C ARG A 205 -4.60 -7.94 0.53
N GLY A 206 -5.40 -8.44 -0.41
CA GLY A 206 -5.50 -9.87 -0.70
C GLY A 206 -4.25 -10.33 -1.46
N PHE A 207 -3.85 -11.58 -1.26
CA PHE A 207 -2.72 -12.19 -1.94
C PHE A 207 -3.12 -13.53 -2.51
N GLY A 208 -2.74 -13.81 -3.75
CA GLY A 208 -3.07 -15.07 -4.41
C GLY A 208 -2.24 -15.34 -5.66
N VAL A 209 -2.59 -16.42 -6.33
CA VAL A 209 -1.90 -16.88 -7.53
C VAL A 209 -2.93 -17.28 -8.60
N PHE A 210 -2.65 -16.96 -9.85
CA PHE A 210 -3.44 -17.44 -10.97
C PHE A 210 -3.12 -18.90 -11.26
N ARG A 211 -4.17 -19.71 -11.38
CA ARG A 211 -4.06 -21.14 -11.67
C ARG A 211 -4.82 -21.51 -12.93
N GLU A 212 -4.17 -22.30 -13.75
CA GLU A 212 -4.79 -22.92 -14.90
C GLU A 212 -5.49 -24.22 -14.53
N SER A 213 -6.55 -24.52 -15.23
CA SER A 213 -7.27 -25.80 -15.15
C SER A 213 -7.83 -26.17 -16.52
N GLN A 214 -8.24 -27.43 -16.71
CA GLN A 214 -8.75 -27.92 -17.97
C GLN A 214 -7.76 -27.74 -19.14
N ASP A 215 -6.48 -28.09 -18.91
CA ASP A 215 -5.37 -27.96 -19.87
C ASP A 215 -5.20 -26.53 -20.42
N GLY A 216 -5.30 -25.52 -19.53
CA GLY A 216 -5.16 -24.11 -19.87
C GLY A 216 -6.44 -23.41 -20.35
N ALA A 217 -7.54 -24.17 -20.54
CA ALA A 217 -8.80 -23.58 -21.02
C ALA A 217 -9.50 -22.67 -20.01
N LYS A 218 -9.15 -22.81 -18.72
CA LYS A 218 -9.73 -22.01 -17.64
C LYS A 218 -8.64 -21.49 -16.71
N VAL A 219 -8.67 -20.18 -16.44
CA VAL A 219 -7.84 -19.55 -15.43
C VAL A 219 -8.71 -19.13 -14.26
N SER A 220 -8.26 -19.37 -13.04
CA SER A 220 -8.92 -18.97 -11.80
C SER A 220 -7.90 -18.34 -10.85
N PHE A 221 -8.37 -17.49 -9.95
CA PHE A 221 -7.54 -16.91 -8.91
C PHE A 221 -7.68 -17.74 -7.63
N ASP A 222 -6.57 -18.31 -7.15
CA ASP A 222 -6.52 -19.01 -5.86
C ASP A 222 -6.11 -17.98 -4.80
N VAL A 223 -7.06 -17.58 -3.98
CA VAL A 223 -6.81 -16.69 -2.85
C VAL A 223 -6.04 -17.46 -1.79
N LEU A 224 -4.82 -17.04 -1.53
CA LEU A 224 -3.98 -17.60 -0.47
C LEU A 224 -4.20 -16.87 0.86
N LEU A 225 -4.31 -15.55 0.80
CA LEU A 225 -4.56 -14.70 1.94
C LEU A 225 -5.60 -13.64 1.54
N ASP A 226 -6.56 -13.43 2.41
CA ASP A 226 -7.49 -12.32 2.30
C ASP A 226 -7.37 -11.38 3.51
N GLN A 227 -8.07 -10.27 3.47
CA GLN A 227 -8.06 -9.27 4.53
C GLN A 227 -8.64 -9.79 5.86
N SER A 228 -9.41 -10.88 5.83
CA SER A 228 -9.97 -11.52 7.04
C SER A 228 -8.98 -12.47 7.71
N THR A 229 -7.88 -12.82 7.02
CA THR A 229 -6.89 -13.77 7.53
C THR A 229 -6.13 -13.15 8.71
N PRO A 230 -6.27 -13.71 9.93
CA PRO A 230 -5.55 -13.20 11.10
C PRO A 230 -4.08 -13.62 11.04
N ILE A 231 -3.17 -12.66 11.07
CA ILE A 231 -1.71 -12.90 11.01
C ILE A 231 -1.01 -12.74 12.37
N HIS A 232 -1.75 -12.89 13.47
CA HIS A 232 -1.16 -12.77 14.83
C HIS A 232 -0.19 -13.91 15.19
N HIS A 233 -0.32 -15.02 14.50
CA HIS A 233 0.57 -16.18 14.57
C HIS A 233 0.98 -16.55 13.15
N PRO A 234 2.11 -17.26 12.96
CA PRO A 234 2.45 -17.76 11.64
C PRO A 234 1.29 -18.57 11.05
N VAL A 235 0.86 -18.21 9.84
CA VAL A 235 -0.19 -18.92 9.11
C VAL A 235 0.49 -19.81 8.09
N VAL A 236 0.11 -21.09 8.05
CA VAL A 236 0.63 -22.04 7.05
C VAL A 236 -0.52 -22.48 6.16
N ILE A 237 -0.33 -22.28 4.86
CA ILE A 237 -1.28 -22.66 3.81
C ILE A 237 -0.61 -23.67 2.93
N ARG A 238 -1.30 -24.78 2.62
CA ARG A 238 -0.78 -25.81 1.73
C ARG A 238 -1.72 -26.05 0.55
N ARG A 239 -1.13 -26.34 -0.59
CA ARG A 239 -1.81 -26.79 -1.79
C ARG A 239 -1.13 -28.04 -2.31
N HIS A 240 -1.93 -29.02 -2.69
CA HIS A 240 -1.46 -30.26 -3.32
C HIS A 240 -2.18 -30.47 -4.64
N TYR A 241 -1.45 -30.73 -5.68
CA TYR A 241 -2.00 -31.03 -7.00
C TYR A 241 -1.00 -31.78 -7.86
N GLN A 242 -1.50 -32.40 -8.92
CA GLN A 242 -0.66 -33.01 -9.92
C GLN A 242 -0.36 -31.99 -11.03
N ALA A 243 0.92 -31.77 -11.30
CA ALA A 243 1.37 -30.86 -12.33
C ALA A 243 0.97 -31.40 -13.73
N ARG A 244 0.65 -30.50 -14.63
CA ARG A 244 0.34 -30.83 -16.04
C ARG A 244 1.41 -30.33 -17.00
N HIS A 245 2.37 -29.54 -16.50
CA HIS A 245 3.45 -28.95 -17.28
C HIS A 245 4.82 -29.35 -16.71
N ASN A 246 5.83 -29.35 -17.58
CA ASN A 246 7.24 -29.56 -17.23
C ASN A 246 7.82 -28.45 -16.33
N LEU A 247 7.25 -27.24 -16.44
CA LEU A 247 7.61 -26.06 -15.64
C LEU A 247 6.36 -25.50 -14.96
N GLY A 248 6.45 -25.23 -13.67
CA GLY A 248 5.49 -24.42 -12.95
C GLY A 248 5.88 -22.93 -13.04
N VAL A 249 5.02 -22.13 -13.65
CA VAL A 249 5.19 -20.67 -13.68
C VAL A 249 4.10 -20.05 -12.80
N TYR A 250 4.50 -19.56 -11.64
CA TYR A 250 3.58 -19.03 -10.63
C TYR A 250 3.60 -17.51 -10.65
N HIS A 251 2.49 -16.90 -11.06
CA HIS A 251 2.29 -15.47 -11.04
C HIS A 251 1.51 -15.08 -9.79
N PHE A 252 2.24 -14.57 -8.80
CA PHE A 252 1.65 -14.08 -7.56
C PHE A 252 1.24 -12.63 -7.71
N VAL A 253 0.07 -12.31 -7.19
CA VAL A 253 -0.54 -11.00 -7.32
C VAL A 253 -1.10 -10.56 -5.97
N GLU A 254 -0.87 -9.32 -5.63
CA GLU A 254 -1.64 -8.61 -4.62
C GLU A 254 -2.87 -7.97 -5.27
N CYS A 255 -4.00 -7.99 -4.59
CA CYS A 255 -5.22 -7.31 -5.01
C CYS A 255 -5.78 -6.46 -3.87
N GLN A 256 -6.50 -5.41 -4.23
CA GLN A 256 -7.07 -4.50 -3.25
C GLN A 256 -8.06 -5.23 -2.32
N GLN A 257 -8.92 -6.06 -2.88
CA GLN A 257 -9.89 -6.89 -2.15
C GLN A 257 -10.09 -8.23 -2.86
N THR A 258 -10.71 -9.17 -2.15
CA THR A 258 -11.19 -10.43 -2.73
C THR A 258 -12.70 -10.54 -2.49
N HIS A 259 -13.46 -10.89 -3.50
CA HIS A 259 -14.88 -11.13 -3.40
C HIS A 259 -15.28 -12.41 -4.12
N GLY A 260 -15.90 -13.35 -3.37
CA GLY A 260 -16.29 -14.65 -3.94
C GLY A 260 -15.13 -15.47 -4.52
N GLY A 261 -13.90 -15.31 -4.01
CA GLY A 261 -12.70 -15.97 -4.52
C GLY A 261 -12.08 -15.33 -5.77
N ALA A 262 -12.56 -14.16 -6.18
CA ALA A 262 -12.00 -13.38 -7.28
C ALA A 262 -11.31 -12.11 -6.75
N PRO A 263 -10.22 -11.66 -7.39
CA PRO A 263 -9.59 -10.39 -7.05
C PRO A 263 -10.48 -9.23 -7.54
N VAL A 264 -10.57 -8.17 -6.74
CA VAL A 264 -11.35 -6.95 -7.03
C VAL A 264 -10.48 -5.73 -6.76
N GLY A 265 -10.66 -4.69 -7.59
CA GLY A 265 -9.89 -3.45 -7.52
C GLY A 265 -8.50 -3.58 -8.15
N ASP A 266 -7.56 -2.76 -7.68
CA ASP A 266 -6.20 -2.73 -8.22
C ASP A 266 -5.47 -4.05 -7.96
N MET A 267 -4.85 -4.58 -9.02
CA MET A 267 -4.01 -5.77 -8.97
C MET A 267 -2.56 -5.39 -9.27
N THR A 268 -1.67 -5.76 -8.38
CA THR A 268 -0.23 -5.50 -8.53
C THR A 268 0.53 -6.84 -8.62
N PRO A 269 1.29 -7.09 -9.70
CA PRO A 269 2.19 -8.23 -9.76
C PRO A 269 3.18 -8.17 -8.59
N PHE A 270 3.22 -9.23 -7.79
CA PHE A 270 4.06 -9.30 -6.60
C PHE A 270 5.35 -10.08 -6.84
N ALA A 271 5.24 -11.27 -7.41
CA ALA A 271 6.39 -12.11 -7.74
C ALA A 271 6.03 -13.11 -8.85
N THR A 272 7.05 -13.56 -9.58
CA THR A 272 6.95 -14.71 -10.47
C THR A 272 8.01 -15.73 -10.07
N ILE A 273 7.60 -16.99 -9.84
CA ILE A 273 8.50 -18.09 -9.51
C ILE A 273 8.39 -19.13 -10.61
N ILE A 274 9.53 -19.60 -11.10
CA ILE A 274 9.62 -20.66 -12.12
C ILE A 274 10.24 -21.89 -11.45
N VAL A 275 9.55 -23.02 -11.54
CA VAL A 275 9.92 -24.25 -10.84
C VAL A 275 10.01 -25.39 -11.85
N PRO A 276 11.16 -26.10 -11.93
CA PRO A 276 11.28 -27.28 -12.78
C PRO A 276 10.50 -28.46 -12.18
N LEU A 277 9.57 -29.02 -12.95
CA LEU A 277 8.72 -30.14 -12.56
C LEU A 277 9.07 -31.43 -13.28
N GLU A 278 10.17 -31.43 -14.05
CA GLU A 278 10.80 -32.62 -14.62
C GLU A 278 12.19 -32.82 -14.00
N ALA A 279 12.52 -34.07 -13.65
CA ALA A 279 13.79 -34.42 -13.00
C ALA A 279 15.04 -33.98 -13.79
N GLN A 280 14.97 -33.99 -15.14
CA GLN A 280 16.08 -33.54 -15.98
C GLN A 280 16.35 -32.03 -15.83
N MET A 281 15.32 -31.22 -15.63
CA MET A 281 15.42 -29.76 -15.46
C MET A 281 15.85 -29.38 -14.05
N GLN A 282 15.60 -30.21 -13.05
CA GLN A 282 15.99 -30.01 -11.66
C GLN A 282 17.50 -30.08 -11.43
N SER A 283 18.26 -30.55 -12.43
CA SER A 283 19.73 -30.66 -12.35
C SER A 283 20.48 -29.31 -12.35
N GLY A 284 19.79 -28.19 -12.61
CA GLY A 284 20.40 -26.85 -12.64
C GLY A 284 21.36 -26.59 -13.80
N LYS A 285 21.49 -27.49 -14.76
CA LYS A 285 22.46 -27.39 -15.88
C LYS A 285 22.07 -26.39 -16.96
N ARG A 286 20.81 -25.94 -16.98
CA ARG A 286 20.31 -24.96 -17.94
C ARG A 286 19.47 -23.92 -17.20
N PRO A 287 19.55 -22.63 -17.59
CA PRO A 287 18.59 -21.63 -17.13
C PRO A 287 17.17 -22.06 -17.49
N LEU A 288 16.22 -21.83 -16.59
CA LEU A 288 14.81 -22.08 -16.83
C LEU A 288 14.25 -20.96 -17.71
N ASP A 289 13.69 -21.32 -18.86
CA ASP A 289 13.03 -20.37 -19.75
C ASP A 289 11.51 -20.59 -19.65
N PRO A 290 10.72 -19.58 -19.22
CA PRO A 290 9.27 -19.72 -19.13
C PRO A 290 8.59 -19.97 -20.48
N THR A 291 9.28 -19.79 -21.61
CA THR A 291 8.75 -20.09 -22.94
C THR A 291 8.83 -21.58 -23.29
N ASP A 292 9.64 -22.35 -22.55
CA ASP A 292 9.79 -23.81 -22.74
C ASP A 292 8.68 -24.62 -22.05
N VAL A 293 7.59 -24.00 -21.64
CA VAL A 293 6.43 -24.68 -21.00
C VAL A 293 5.71 -25.56 -22.00
N HIS A 294 5.54 -26.85 -21.66
CA HIS A 294 4.72 -27.77 -22.41
C HIS A 294 3.99 -28.78 -21.50
N ILE A 295 2.93 -29.36 -22.00
CA ILE A 295 2.13 -30.35 -21.25
C ILE A 295 2.87 -31.70 -21.19
N VAL A 296 2.92 -32.27 -19.99
CA VAL A 296 3.58 -33.57 -19.70
C VAL A 296 2.57 -34.59 -19.17
N GLY A 297 1.60 -34.99 -19.86
CA GLY A 297 0.69 -36.08 -19.46
C GLY A 297 0.40 -36.18 -17.95
N ASP A 298 0.79 -37.30 -17.32
CA ASP A 298 0.75 -37.50 -15.88
C ASP A 298 2.03 -36.91 -15.25
N GLY A 299 1.99 -35.64 -14.89
CA GLY A 299 3.13 -34.97 -14.26
C GLY A 299 3.27 -35.31 -12.77
N HIS A 300 4.30 -34.75 -12.15
CA HIS A 300 4.62 -35.01 -10.75
C HIS A 300 3.60 -34.40 -9.79
N TRP A 301 3.50 -34.99 -8.61
CA TRP A 301 2.76 -34.37 -7.50
C TRP A 301 3.56 -33.23 -6.89
N VAL A 302 2.87 -32.11 -6.69
CA VAL A 302 3.47 -30.87 -6.16
C VAL A 302 2.79 -30.47 -4.88
N GLU A 303 3.60 -30.11 -3.88
CA GLU A 303 3.17 -29.42 -2.68
C GLU A 303 3.69 -27.99 -2.72
N GLU A 304 2.80 -27.04 -2.50
CA GLU A 304 3.14 -25.65 -2.17
C GLU A 304 2.83 -25.41 -0.71
N GLU A 305 3.81 -24.93 0.04
CA GLU A 305 3.65 -24.48 1.40
C GLU A 305 3.96 -22.98 1.51
N TYR A 306 3.01 -22.22 1.97
CA TYR A 306 3.13 -20.79 2.23
C TYR A 306 3.15 -20.56 3.73
N THR A 307 4.24 -20.03 4.26
CA THR A 307 4.35 -19.62 5.65
C THR A 307 4.34 -18.10 5.73
N VAL A 308 3.32 -17.57 6.36
CA VAL A 308 3.14 -16.12 6.57
C VAL A 308 3.54 -15.79 7.99
N ALA A 309 4.59 -15.00 8.12
CA ALA A 309 5.02 -14.48 9.42
C ALA A 309 4.07 -13.39 9.93
N PRO A 310 3.99 -13.15 11.26
CA PRO A 310 3.25 -12.03 11.82
C PRO A 310 3.67 -10.64 11.30
N THR A 311 4.86 -10.57 10.72
CA THR A 311 5.39 -9.37 10.04
C THR A 311 4.83 -9.15 8.63
N GLY A 312 4.00 -10.08 8.12
CA GLY A 312 3.48 -10.06 6.74
C GLY A 312 4.45 -10.64 5.69
N ILE A 313 5.65 -11.05 6.09
CA ILE A 313 6.59 -11.70 5.15
C ILE A 313 6.06 -13.10 4.82
N VAL A 314 5.93 -13.37 3.53
CA VAL A 314 5.50 -14.67 2.99
C VAL A 314 6.72 -15.44 2.52
N GLN A 315 6.93 -16.61 3.09
CA GLN A 315 7.86 -17.62 2.58
C GLN A 315 7.07 -18.65 1.79
N VAL A 316 7.51 -18.98 0.59
CA VAL A 316 6.95 -20.08 -0.19
C VAL A 316 7.98 -21.18 -0.39
N THR A 317 7.55 -22.40 -0.15
CA THR A 317 8.30 -23.61 -0.48
C THR A 317 7.48 -24.42 -1.46
N ILE A 318 8.05 -24.72 -2.63
CA ILE A 318 7.41 -25.58 -3.66
C ILE A 318 8.24 -26.85 -3.74
N THR A 319 7.58 -27.97 -3.54
CA THR A 319 8.20 -29.30 -3.49
C THR A 319 7.60 -30.20 -4.55
N ASP A 320 8.43 -30.76 -5.38
CA ASP A 320 8.09 -31.92 -6.21
C ASP A 320 8.14 -33.18 -5.32
N LEU A 321 6.99 -33.76 -5.05
CA LEU A 321 6.87 -34.88 -4.12
C LEU A 321 7.43 -36.19 -4.66
N ASP A 322 7.51 -36.34 -5.98
CA ASP A 322 8.03 -37.56 -6.61
C ASP A 322 9.55 -37.61 -6.61
N THR A 323 10.21 -36.47 -6.87
CA THR A 323 11.67 -36.36 -6.84
C THR A 323 12.22 -35.87 -5.51
N ARG A 324 11.38 -35.27 -4.65
CA ARG A 324 11.74 -34.57 -3.42
C ARG A 324 12.61 -33.33 -3.63
N TRP A 325 12.67 -32.85 -4.85
CA TRP A 325 13.28 -31.56 -5.14
C TRP A 325 12.42 -30.42 -4.59
N SER A 326 13.03 -29.41 -4.02
CA SER A 326 12.28 -28.27 -3.47
C SER A 326 13.04 -26.98 -3.67
N VAL A 327 12.28 -25.89 -3.76
CA VAL A 327 12.78 -24.52 -3.75
C VAL A 327 12.04 -23.72 -2.69
N THR A 328 12.77 -22.93 -1.91
CA THR A 328 12.21 -22.02 -0.93
C THR A 328 12.64 -20.60 -1.25
N THR A 329 11.71 -19.67 -1.27
CA THR A 329 11.99 -18.25 -1.48
C THR A 329 11.11 -17.38 -0.59
N PHE A 330 11.54 -16.13 -0.39
CA PHE A 330 10.75 -15.12 0.33
C PHE A 330 10.10 -14.19 -0.69
N MET A 331 8.83 -13.91 -0.46
CA MET A 331 8.07 -12.98 -1.28
C MET A 331 8.21 -11.56 -0.71
N GLY A 332 8.41 -10.57 -1.59
CA GLY A 332 8.55 -9.17 -1.17
C GLY A 332 9.95 -8.71 -0.77
N ALA A 333 10.95 -9.60 -0.65
CA ALA A 333 12.35 -9.18 -0.67
C ALA A 333 12.76 -8.89 -2.11
N ASP A 334 13.56 -7.85 -2.33
CA ASP A 334 14.09 -7.45 -3.64
C ASP A 334 14.41 -8.68 -4.50
N ARG A 335 13.80 -8.71 -5.70
CA ARG A 335 13.78 -9.80 -6.68
C ARG A 335 15.00 -10.73 -6.54
N PRO A 336 14.87 -11.94 -6.02
CA PRO A 336 15.87 -12.93 -6.33
C PRO A 336 15.72 -13.22 -7.83
N ASN A 337 16.69 -12.80 -8.61
CA ASN A 337 16.94 -13.41 -9.90
C ASN A 337 17.19 -14.90 -9.64
N VAL A 338 16.16 -15.74 -9.83
CA VAL A 338 16.30 -17.22 -9.80
C VAL A 338 17.04 -17.68 -11.06
N SER A 339 18.05 -16.95 -11.48
CA SER A 339 18.98 -17.34 -12.55
C SER A 339 20.31 -17.87 -12.00
N SER A 340 20.39 -18.17 -10.67
CA SER A 340 21.60 -18.76 -10.09
C SER A 340 21.28 -19.71 -8.94
N LEU A 341 20.82 -20.89 -9.27
CA LEU A 341 21.06 -22.13 -8.52
C LEU A 341 21.37 -23.24 -9.48
#